data_26aab4e6f1d06b825d424cf1a79c391c
#
_entry.id   26aab4e6f1d06b825d424cf1a79c391c
#
_cell.length_a   1.000
_cell.length_b   1.000
_cell.length_c   1.000
_cell.angle_alpha   90.00
_cell.angle_beta   90.00
_cell.angle_gamma   90.00
#
_symmetry.space_group_name_H-M   'P 1'
#
loop_
_entity.id
_entity.type
_entity.pdbx_description
1 polymer ?
#
loop_
_entity_poly.entity_id
_entity_poly.type
_entity_poly.pdbx_seq_one_letter_code
_entity_poly.pdbx_strand_id
1 'polypeptide(L)'
;IQIKGTAKLDGFAGYDDGTKLYTRGDGNKGSDISRVFERRLGILNNSERGQGPGEIVVKRSYFESHLSSHFEYPRNFQASLIKEKELDQFAKDAIEAKAALFAPFKQLPFWQGNIDEFKNQFLEIIIELETGVDFDIDGVVFEIVNPELKEFMGSNRKFHRWQIAYKENKEKAQVKVLSVTAQVGRTGKITPVAELEPTQLSGATIYRA
;
A
#
# COMPACT_ATOMS: atom_id res chain seq x y z
N ILE A 1 -20.58 -5.74 -17.15
CA ILE A 1 -19.18 -5.62 -16.71
C ILE A 1 -19.11 -6.14 -15.29
N GLN A 2 -18.15 -7.03 -15.00
CA GLN A 2 -17.83 -7.51 -13.65
C GLN A 2 -16.70 -6.67 -13.07
N ILE A 3 -16.87 -6.28 -11.81
CA ILE A 3 -15.91 -5.48 -11.05
C ILE A 3 -15.48 -6.30 -9.83
N LYS A 4 -14.19 -6.26 -9.52
CA LYS A 4 -13.61 -6.83 -8.31
C LYS A 4 -13.07 -5.70 -7.44
N GLY A 5 -13.34 -5.75 -6.13
CA GLY A 5 -12.81 -4.82 -5.13
C GLY A 5 -11.92 -5.56 -4.13
N THR A 6 -10.83 -4.95 -3.71
CA THR A 6 -9.93 -5.45 -2.66
C THR A 6 -9.47 -4.31 -1.77
N ALA A 7 -9.15 -4.60 -0.51
CA ALA A 7 -8.52 -3.63 0.38
C ALA A 7 -7.17 -3.17 -0.21
N LYS A 8 -6.91 -1.87 -0.16
CA LYS A 8 -5.63 -1.29 -0.55
C LYS A 8 -4.72 -1.23 0.68
N LEU A 9 -3.86 -2.23 0.80
CA LEU A 9 -2.93 -2.32 1.92
C LEU A 9 -1.97 -1.11 1.93
N ASP A 10 -1.69 -0.60 3.11
CA ASP A 10 -0.63 0.39 3.34
C ASP A 10 0.62 -0.30 3.89
N GLY A 11 1.44 -0.80 2.99
CA GLY A 11 2.62 -1.58 3.29
C GLY A 11 3.83 -1.18 2.45
N PHE A 12 4.75 -2.13 2.33
CA PHE A 12 5.91 -2.00 1.46
C PHE A 12 5.74 -2.89 0.23
N ALA A 13 5.51 -2.26 -0.92
CA ALA A 13 5.19 -2.96 -2.16
C ALA A 13 6.31 -3.89 -2.64
N GLY A 14 5.94 -5.12 -2.97
CA GLY A 14 6.83 -6.15 -3.49
C GLY A 14 6.23 -6.96 -4.64
N TYR A 15 7.11 -7.56 -5.42
CA TYR A 15 6.76 -8.51 -6.46
C TYR A 15 7.52 -9.82 -6.25
N ASP A 16 6.81 -10.90 -5.99
CA ASP A 16 7.35 -12.24 -5.77
C ASP A 16 7.21 -13.09 -7.04
N ASP A 17 8.35 -13.42 -7.68
CA ASP A 17 8.38 -14.26 -8.88
C ASP A 17 8.51 -15.76 -8.58
N GLY A 18 8.55 -16.13 -7.29
CA GLY A 18 8.75 -17.51 -6.82
C GLY A 18 10.19 -17.82 -6.41
N THR A 19 11.16 -17.15 -6.99
CA THR A 19 12.58 -17.26 -6.63
C THR A 19 13.03 -16.04 -5.84
N LYS A 20 12.65 -14.84 -6.28
CA LYS A 20 13.04 -13.57 -5.70
C LYS A 20 11.84 -12.68 -5.38
N LEU A 21 12.05 -11.81 -4.41
CA LEU A 21 11.14 -10.72 -4.09
C LEU A 21 11.82 -9.40 -4.44
N TYR A 22 11.16 -8.57 -5.24
CA TYR A 22 11.65 -7.27 -5.67
C TYR A 22 10.79 -6.15 -5.10
N THR A 23 11.40 -5.01 -4.81
CA THR A 23 10.63 -3.79 -4.55
C THR A 23 9.94 -3.32 -5.83
N ARG A 24 8.88 -2.50 -5.68
CA ARG A 24 8.18 -1.90 -6.83
C ARG A 24 9.11 -1.08 -7.74
N GLY A 25 10.10 -0.38 -7.15
CA GLY A 25 11.00 0.50 -7.90
C GLY A 25 10.28 1.51 -8.79
N ASP A 26 10.71 1.62 -10.04
CA ASP A 26 10.10 2.47 -11.07
C ASP A 26 8.98 1.75 -11.87
N GLY A 27 8.62 0.55 -11.48
CA GLY A 27 7.67 -0.33 -12.15
C GLY A 27 8.30 -1.33 -13.13
N ASN A 28 9.56 -1.13 -13.52
CA ASN A 28 10.32 -2.03 -14.40
C ASN A 28 11.55 -2.63 -13.70
N LYS A 29 12.14 -1.85 -12.78
CA LYS A 29 13.33 -2.26 -12.03
C LYS A 29 13.09 -2.04 -10.55
N GLY A 30 13.21 -3.10 -9.77
CA GLY A 30 13.14 -3.09 -8.31
C GLY A 30 14.42 -3.65 -7.72
N SER A 31 14.72 -3.30 -6.47
CA SER A 31 15.81 -3.90 -5.70
C SER A 31 15.40 -5.28 -5.19
N ASP A 32 16.34 -6.24 -5.21
CA ASP A 32 16.15 -7.57 -4.63
C ASP A 32 16.08 -7.45 -3.09
N ILE A 33 14.97 -7.85 -2.52
CA ILE A 33 14.72 -7.90 -1.08
C ILE A 33 14.38 -9.31 -0.59
N SER A 34 14.77 -10.34 -1.34
CA SER A 34 14.49 -11.76 -1.05
C SER A 34 14.96 -12.21 0.33
N ARG A 35 15.96 -11.53 0.91
CA ARG A 35 16.44 -11.74 2.28
C ARG A 35 15.36 -11.75 3.35
N VAL A 36 14.20 -11.12 3.10
CA VAL A 36 13.08 -11.15 4.07
C VAL A 36 12.56 -12.57 4.26
N PHE A 37 12.54 -13.40 3.21
CA PHE A 37 12.14 -14.79 3.30
C PHE A 37 13.22 -15.68 3.95
N GLU A 38 14.50 -15.38 3.75
CA GLU A 38 15.61 -16.02 4.46
C GLU A 38 15.49 -15.76 5.98
N ARG A 39 14.95 -14.60 6.34
CA ARG A 39 14.62 -14.19 7.72
C ARG A 39 13.28 -14.74 8.22
N ARG A 40 12.67 -15.67 7.49
CA ARG A 40 11.42 -16.37 7.83
C ARG A 40 10.16 -15.48 7.80
N LEU A 41 10.18 -14.38 7.04
CA LEU A 41 8.95 -13.63 6.80
C LEU A 41 7.90 -14.56 6.19
N GLY A 42 6.73 -14.67 6.85
CA GLY A 42 5.63 -15.51 6.37
C GLY A 42 4.96 -14.93 5.13
N ILE A 43 4.10 -15.73 4.51
CA ILE A 43 3.21 -15.32 3.44
C ILE A 43 1.77 -15.49 3.92
N LEU A 44 0.91 -14.55 3.56
CA LEU A 44 -0.51 -14.58 3.92
C LEU A 44 -1.13 -15.94 3.55
N ASN A 45 -1.93 -16.50 4.46
CA ASN A 45 -2.59 -17.81 4.33
C ASN A 45 -1.60 -18.99 4.16
N ASN A 46 -0.32 -18.82 4.54
CA ASN A 46 0.76 -19.79 4.28
C ASN A 46 0.81 -20.23 2.80
N SER A 47 0.47 -19.33 1.89
CA SER A 47 0.51 -19.62 0.46
C SER A 47 1.95 -19.80 -0.05
N GLU A 48 2.09 -20.44 -1.20
CA GLU A 48 3.38 -20.63 -1.85
C GLU A 48 3.95 -19.32 -2.39
N ARG A 49 5.25 -19.34 -2.70
CA ARG A 49 5.97 -18.27 -3.40
C ARG A 49 5.48 -18.14 -4.86
N GLY A 50 5.80 -17.01 -5.51
CA GLY A 50 5.43 -16.80 -6.92
C GLY A 50 4.03 -16.27 -7.14
N GLN A 51 3.43 -15.65 -6.11
CA GLN A 51 2.08 -15.07 -6.19
C GLN A 51 2.02 -13.72 -6.92
N GLY A 52 3.16 -13.18 -7.33
CA GLY A 52 3.24 -11.90 -8.02
C GLY A 52 3.22 -10.70 -7.08
N PRO A 53 2.48 -9.63 -7.41
CA PRO A 53 2.49 -8.41 -6.63
C PRO A 53 1.77 -8.56 -5.28
N GLY A 54 2.28 -7.85 -4.27
CA GLY A 54 1.74 -7.82 -2.92
C GLY A 54 2.41 -6.74 -2.08
N GLU A 55 2.13 -6.75 -0.78
CA GLU A 55 2.70 -5.82 0.19
C GLU A 55 3.32 -6.58 1.36
N ILE A 56 4.46 -6.10 1.86
CA ILE A 56 4.95 -6.48 3.19
C ILE A 56 4.19 -5.63 4.19
N VAL A 57 3.50 -6.29 5.11
CA VAL A 57 2.60 -5.66 6.08
C VAL A 57 2.80 -6.22 7.48
N VAL A 58 2.32 -5.49 8.47
CA VAL A 58 2.16 -5.97 9.85
C VAL A 58 0.68 -5.95 10.21
N LYS A 59 0.21 -6.95 10.95
CA LYS A 59 -1.16 -7.00 11.46
C LYS A 59 -1.43 -5.78 12.35
N ARG A 60 -2.56 -5.12 12.13
CA ARG A 60 -2.99 -3.94 12.90
C ARG A 60 -3.11 -4.26 14.38
N SER A 61 -3.77 -5.38 14.70
CA SER A 61 -3.93 -5.85 16.08
C SER A 61 -2.60 -6.05 16.82
N TYR A 62 -1.58 -6.57 16.12
CA TYR A 62 -0.24 -6.73 16.68
C TYR A 62 0.48 -5.39 16.82
N PHE A 63 0.38 -4.53 15.84
CA PHE A 63 0.98 -3.19 15.87
C PHE A 63 0.44 -2.40 17.06
N GLU A 64 -0.88 -2.34 17.23
CA GLU A 64 -1.54 -1.61 18.32
C GLU A 64 -1.11 -2.13 19.71
N SER A 65 -0.96 -3.44 19.86
CA SER A 65 -0.65 -4.06 21.15
C SER A 65 0.84 -4.10 21.49
N HIS A 66 1.76 -4.14 20.50
CA HIS A 66 3.19 -4.41 20.74
C HIS A 66 4.13 -3.34 20.17
N LEU A 67 3.73 -2.58 19.17
CA LEU A 67 4.63 -1.71 18.43
C LEU A 67 4.28 -0.23 18.50
N SER A 68 3.05 0.13 18.83
CA SER A 68 2.55 1.52 18.80
C SER A 68 3.28 2.44 19.79
N SER A 69 3.88 1.92 20.85
CA SER A 69 4.72 2.70 21.78
C SER A 69 6.13 3.03 21.24
N HIS A 70 6.56 2.34 20.18
CA HIS A 70 7.90 2.45 19.59
C HIS A 70 7.90 3.01 18.17
N PHE A 71 6.81 2.85 17.45
CA PHE A 71 6.64 3.31 16.08
C PHE A 71 5.35 4.11 15.97
N GLU A 72 5.43 5.27 15.39
CA GLU A 72 4.27 6.16 15.21
C GLU A 72 3.25 5.57 14.22
N TYR A 73 3.74 4.88 13.18
CA TYR A 73 2.91 4.27 12.13
C TYR A 73 3.42 2.88 11.73
N PRO A 74 2.53 1.96 11.35
CA PRO A 74 2.88 0.62 10.86
C PRO A 74 3.90 0.66 9.72
N ARG A 75 3.79 1.62 8.81
CA ARG A 75 4.70 1.79 7.67
C ARG A 75 6.14 2.04 8.09
N ASN A 76 6.37 2.76 9.19
CA ASN A 76 7.72 3.01 9.73
C ASN A 76 8.35 1.70 10.21
N PHE A 77 7.58 0.84 10.86
CA PHE A 77 8.00 -0.50 11.26
C PHE A 77 8.25 -1.40 10.04
N GLN A 78 7.33 -1.44 9.08
CA GLN A 78 7.43 -2.29 7.89
C GLN A 78 8.71 -1.99 7.08
N ALA A 79 9.13 -0.74 7.01
CA ALA A 79 10.39 -0.35 6.38
C ALA A 79 11.62 -0.95 7.07
N SER A 80 11.54 -1.31 8.36
CA SER A 80 12.64 -1.96 9.08
C SER A 80 12.88 -3.40 8.62
N LEU A 81 11.82 -4.11 8.20
CA LEU A 81 11.87 -5.51 7.78
C LEU A 81 12.74 -5.75 6.54
N ILE A 82 12.81 -4.76 5.66
CA ILE A 82 13.54 -4.85 4.38
C ILE A 82 14.98 -4.35 4.44
N LYS A 83 15.43 -3.80 5.56
CA LYS A 83 16.79 -3.27 5.72
C LYS A 83 17.85 -4.34 5.45
N GLU A 84 19.01 -3.91 4.92
CA GLU A 84 20.15 -4.81 4.68
C GLU A 84 20.82 -5.28 5.97
N LYS A 85 20.81 -4.44 7.02
CA LYS A 85 21.35 -4.74 8.34
C LYS A 85 20.52 -5.82 9.06
N GLU A 86 21.08 -6.38 10.11
CA GLU A 86 20.33 -7.29 10.98
C GLU A 86 19.02 -6.65 11.47
N LEU A 87 18.00 -7.52 11.61
CA LEU A 87 16.72 -7.11 12.16
C LEU A 87 16.88 -6.78 13.63
N ASP A 88 16.22 -5.73 14.07
CA ASP A 88 16.04 -5.45 15.49
C ASP A 88 15.10 -6.49 16.15
N GLN A 89 14.99 -6.44 17.48
CA GLN A 89 14.21 -7.42 18.22
C GLN A 89 12.71 -7.31 17.89
N PHE A 90 12.18 -6.12 17.68
CA PHE A 90 10.77 -5.91 17.31
C PHE A 90 10.41 -6.61 15.99
N ALA A 91 11.30 -6.52 15.02
CA ALA A 91 11.11 -7.17 13.72
C ALA A 91 11.18 -8.70 13.83
N LYS A 92 12.11 -9.24 14.63
CA LYS A 92 12.23 -10.68 14.91
C LYS A 92 10.96 -11.21 15.58
N ASP A 93 10.51 -10.53 16.63
CA ASP A 93 9.32 -10.91 17.39
C ASP A 93 8.06 -10.90 16.53
N ALA A 94 7.88 -9.88 15.68
CA ALA A 94 6.74 -9.77 14.76
C ALA A 94 6.73 -10.87 13.70
N ILE A 95 7.91 -11.27 13.20
CA ILE A 95 8.04 -12.38 12.25
C ILE A 95 7.72 -13.71 12.95
N GLU A 96 8.25 -13.95 14.14
CA GLU A 96 8.01 -15.16 14.92
C GLU A 96 6.53 -15.31 15.28
N ALA A 97 5.88 -14.20 15.68
CA ALA A 97 4.45 -14.13 15.95
C ALA A 97 3.58 -14.27 14.69
N LYS A 98 4.17 -14.38 13.47
CA LYS A 98 3.47 -14.34 12.18
C LYS A 98 2.56 -13.12 12.04
N ALA A 99 2.96 -12.03 12.66
CA ALA A 99 2.29 -10.74 12.56
C ALA A 99 2.81 -9.89 11.41
N ALA A 100 4.12 -9.98 11.10
CA ALA A 100 4.70 -9.41 9.91
C ALA A 100 4.75 -10.47 8.79
N LEU A 101 4.28 -10.12 7.59
CA LEU A 101 4.20 -11.07 6.47
C LEU A 101 4.15 -10.36 5.12
N PHE A 102 4.40 -11.12 4.05
CA PHE A 102 4.10 -10.70 2.69
C PHE A 102 2.66 -11.11 2.34
N ALA A 103 1.84 -10.16 1.91
CA ALA A 103 0.46 -10.36 1.52
C ALA A 103 0.31 -10.21 0.00
N PRO A 104 0.31 -11.31 -0.77
CA PRO A 104 0.02 -11.26 -2.19
C PRO A 104 -1.40 -10.74 -2.43
N PHE A 105 -1.59 -9.83 -3.39
CA PHE A 105 -2.92 -9.26 -3.66
C PHE A 105 -3.95 -10.32 -4.08
N LYS A 106 -3.50 -11.44 -4.66
CA LYS A 106 -4.36 -12.56 -5.04
C LYS A 106 -4.96 -13.29 -3.83
N GLN A 107 -4.35 -13.17 -2.65
CA GLN A 107 -4.77 -13.84 -1.41
C GLN A 107 -5.65 -12.98 -0.53
N LEU A 108 -5.87 -11.72 -0.89
CA LEU A 108 -6.73 -10.82 -0.13
C LEU A 108 -8.20 -11.20 -0.29
N PRO A 109 -9.02 -11.04 0.75
CA PRO A 109 -10.47 -11.04 0.62
C PRO A 109 -10.90 -10.04 -0.45
N PHE A 110 -11.93 -10.37 -1.20
CA PHE A 110 -12.42 -9.51 -2.26
C PHE A 110 -13.94 -9.56 -2.37
N TRP A 111 -14.50 -8.46 -2.82
CA TRP A 111 -15.87 -8.38 -3.34
C TRP A 111 -15.83 -8.52 -4.87
N GLN A 112 -16.84 -9.16 -5.45
CA GLN A 112 -17.02 -9.18 -6.90
C GLN A 112 -18.50 -9.15 -7.26
N GLY A 113 -18.86 -8.27 -8.18
CA GLY A 113 -20.23 -8.10 -8.63
C GLY A 113 -20.31 -7.33 -9.96
N ASN A 114 -21.54 -7.12 -10.43
CA ASN A 114 -21.79 -6.33 -11.64
C ASN A 114 -21.82 -4.82 -11.34
N ILE A 115 -21.89 -3.99 -12.40
CA ILE A 115 -21.86 -2.54 -12.27
C ILE A 115 -23.06 -1.95 -11.52
N ASP A 116 -24.22 -2.59 -11.57
CA ASP A 116 -25.42 -2.10 -10.89
C ASP A 116 -25.36 -2.42 -9.39
N GLU A 117 -24.89 -3.62 -9.02
CA GLU A 117 -24.59 -3.98 -7.64
C GLU A 117 -23.55 -3.04 -7.06
N PHE A 118 -22.46 -2.78 -7.80
CA PHE A 118 -21.41 -1.84 -7.40
C PHE A 118 -21.96 -0.44 -7.10
N LYS A 119 -22.81 0.10 -7.98
CA LYS A 119 -23.39 1.44 -7.78
C LYS A 119 -24.35 1.50 -6.59
N ASN A 120 -25.16 0.46 -6.40
CA ASN A 120 -26.19 0.44 -5.37
C ASN A 120 -25.62 0.17 -3.97
N GLN A 121 -24.52 -0.58 -3.86
CA GLN A 121 -23.93 -1.03 -2.59
C GLN A 121 -22.54 -0.45 -2.35
N PHE A 122 -22.17 0.64 -3.01
CA PHE A 122 -20.81 1.16 -3.03
C PHE A 122 -20.19 1.35 -1.64
N LEU A 123 -20.94 2.01 -0.73
CA LEU A 123 -20.43 2.27 0.63
C LEU A 123 -20.35 1.00 1.47
N GLU A 124 -21.29 0.08 1.32
CA GLU A 124 -21.31 -1.21 2.02
C GLU A 124 -20.13 -2.07 1.59
N ILE A 125 -19.83 -2.10 0.29
CA ILE A 125 -18.66 -2.80 -0.27
C ILE A 125 -17.36 -2.24 0.30
N ILE A 126 -17.24 -0.91 0.40
CA ILE A 126 -16.04 -0.29 0.99
C ILE A 126 -15.89 -0.72 2.43
N ILE A 127 -16.92 -0.62 3.25
CA ILE A 127 -16.89 -1.00 4.67
C ILE A 127 -16.52 -2.48 4.82
N GLU A 128 -17.12 -3.38 4.04
CA GLU A 128 -16.80 -4.80 4.03
C GLU A 128 -15.33 -5.05 3.74
N LEU A 129 -14.78 -4.43 2.69
CA LEU A 129 -13.40 -4.60 2.30
C LEU A 129 -12.40 -3.98 3.30
N GLU A 130 -12.76 -2.85 3.91
CA GLU A 130 -11.94 -2.19 4.92
C GLU A 130 -11.89 -2.96 6.24
N THR A 131 -12.99 -3.60 6.62
CA THR A 131 -13.07 -4.39 7.86
C THR A 131 -12.63 -5.84 7.68
N GLY A 132 -12.56 -6.32 6.45
CA GLY A 132 -12.24 -7.70 6.10
C GLY A 132 -10.77 -8.09 6.27
N VAL A 133 -9.88 -7.16 6.61
CA VAL A 133 -8.45 -7.40 6.77
C VAL A 133 -7.91 -6.81 8.09
N ASP A 134 -7.00 -7.53 8.72
CA ASP A 134 -6.28 -7.06 9.93
C ASP A 134 -4.95 -6.40 9.54
N PHE A 135 -5.01 -5.44 8.60
CA PHE A 135 -3.85 -4.66 8.16
C PHE A 135 -4.24 -3.19 8.01
N ASP A 136 -3.26 -2.30 8.07
CA ASP A 136 -3.47 -0.91 7.68
C ASP A 136 -3.76 -0.81 6.20
N ILE A 137 -4.73 0.05 5.88
CA ILE A 137 -5.19 0.29 4.52
C ILE A 137 -5.28 1.79 4.24
N ASP A 138 -5.04 2.17 3.01
CA ASP A 138 -5.20 3.55 2.55
C ASP A 138 -6.35 3.71 1.52
N GLY A 139 -7.30 2.78 1.54
CA GLY A 139 -8.49 2.77 0.70
C GLY A 139 -8.83 1.40 0.13
N VAL A 140 -9.50 1.38 -1.01
CA VAL A 140 -9.93 0.18 -1.72
C VAL A 140 -9.55 0.29 -3.19
N VAL A 141 -9.15 -0.82 -3.80
CA VAL A 141 -8.86 -0.89 -5.24
C VAL A 141 -9.98 -1.64 -5.94
N PHE A 142 -10.55 -1.04 -6.96
CA PHE A 142 -11.51 -1.68 -7.86
C PHE A 142 -10.88 -1.94 -9.22
N GLU A 143 -11.17 -3.10 -9.80
CA GLU A 143 -10.68 -3.48 -11.11
C GLU A 143 -11.75 -4.16 -11.95
N ILE A 144 -11.64 -4.03 -13.26
CA ILE A 144 -12.45 -4.79 -14.22
C ILE A 144 -11.92 -6.24 -14.24
N VAL A 145 -12.83 -7.22 -14.23
CA VAL A 145 -12.43 -8.65 -14.20
C VAL A 145 -12.15 -9.19 -15.60
N ASN A 146 -12.86 -8.70 -16.63
CA ASN A 146 -12.75 -9.21 -18.00
C ASN A 146 -11.35 -9.02 -18.59
N PRO A 147 -10.64 -10.12 -19.00
CA PRO A 147 -9.27 -10.04 -19.51
C PRO A 147 -9.14 -9.26 -20.82
N GLU A 148 -10.11 -9.40 -21.73
CA GLU A 148 -10.10 -8.73 -23.04
C GLU A 148 -10.21 -7.21 -22.86
N LEU A 149 -11.07 -6.76 -21.91
CA LEU A 149 -11.16 -5.34 -21.54
C LEU A 149 -9.90 -4.84 -20.86
N LYS A 150 -9.27 -5.64 -20.01
CA LYS A 150 -7.97 -5.28 -19.41
C LYS A 150 -6.90 -5.05 -20.47
N GLU A 151 -6.82 -5.95 -21.44
CA GLU A 151 -5.90 -5.85 -22.57
C GLU A 151 -6.19 -4.62 -23.44
N PHE A 152 -7.45 -4.42 -23.80
CA PHE A 152 -7.88 -3.24 -24.57
C PHE A 152 -7.57 -1.91 -23.89
N MET A 153 -7.84 -1.79 -22.60
CA MET A 153 -7.56 -0.57 -21.81
C MET A 153 -6.07 -0.36 -21.59
N GLY A 154 -5.32 -1.45 -21.46
CA GLY A 154 -3.88 -1.45 -21.28
C GLY A 154 -3.40 -0.81 -19.97
N SER A 155 -2.11 -0.53 -19.95
CA SER A 155 -1.41 0.04 -18.78
C SER A 155 -0.42 1.11 -19.23
N ASN A 156 -0.07 2.02 -18.33
CA ASN A 156 1.09 2.88 -18.51
C ASN A 156 2.17 2.50 -17.48
N ARG A 157 3.29 3.26 -17.45
CA ARG A 157 4.41 2.98 -16.53
C ARG A 157 4.05 3.06 -15.04
N LYS A 158 2.94 3.72 -14.67
CA LYS A 158 2.60 4.01 -13.28
C LYS A 158 1.36 3.26 -12.79
N PHE A 159 0.39 2.99 -13.66
CA PHE A 159 -0.89 2.39 -13.30
C PHE A 159 -1.53 1.63 -14.46
N HIS A 160 -2.43 0.73 -14.11
CA HIS A 160 -3.32 0.05 -15.04
C HIS A 160 -4.57 0.92 -15.27
N ARG A 161 -5.01 1.07 -16.54
CA ARG A 161 -6.20 1.88 -16.87
C ARG A 161 -7.51 1.20 -16.52
N TRP A 162 -7.47 -0.11 -16.29
CA TRP A 162 -8.60 -0.92 -15.88
C TRP A 162 -8.74 -1.05 -14.35
N GLN A 163 -7.98 -0.27 -13.60
CA GLN A 163 -7.95 -0.30 -12.14
C GLN A 163 -8.02 1.12 -11.59
N ILE A 164 -8.79 1.31 -10.51
CA ILE A 164 -8.93 2.59 -9.82
C ILE A 164 -8.86 2.39 -8.31
N ALA A 165 -8.19 3.29 -7.61
CA ALA A 165 -8.20 3.32 -6.16
C ALA A 165 -9.20 4.37 -5.67
N TYR A 166 -10.06 3.96 -4.75
CA TYR A 166 -10.88 4.85 -3.93
C TYR A 166 -10.16 5.09 -2.61
N LYS A 167 -10.01 6.35 -2.23
CA LYS A 167 -9.39 6.76 -0.98
C LYS A 167 -10.25 7.82 -0.31
N GLU A 168 -10.46 7.68 0.99
CA GLU A 168 -11.00 8.77 1.80
C GLU A 168 -9.86 9.61 2.36
N ASN A 169 -9.99 10.93 2.23
CA ASN A 169 -9.09 11.85 2.94
C ASN A 169 -9.52 11.90 4.41
N LYS A 170 -9.00 10.96 5.20
CA LYS A 170 -9.34 10.84 6.64
C LYS A 170 -8.68 11.92 7.48
N GLU A 171 -7.50 12.39 7.07
CA GLU A 171 -6.74 13.40 7.81
C GLU A 171 -6.71 14.73 7.05
N LYS A 172 -7.11 15.79 7.74
CA LYS A 172 -7.06 17.18 7.26
C LYS A 172 -6.49 18.05 8.35
N ALA A 173 -5.59 18.94 7.99
CA ALA A 173 -5.10 19.98 8.89
C ALA A 173 -5.35 21.35 8.28
N GLN A 174 -5.80 22.32 9.10
CA GLN A 174 -5.76 23.72 8.71
C GLN A 174 -4.36 24.23 8.94
N VAL A 175 -3.77 24.81 7.88
CA VAL A 175 -2.41 25.33 7.94
C VAL A 175 -2.38 26.75 7.41
N LYS A 176 -1.47 27.56 7.97
CA LYS A 176 -1.24 28.91 7.49
C LYS A 176 -0.28 28.88 6.30
N VAL A 177 -0.70 29.48 5.18
CA VAL A 177 0.17 29.69 4.02
C VAL A 177 1.04 30.92 4.31
N LEU A 178 2.35 30.73 4.35
CA LEU A 178 3.33 31.81 4.64
C LEU A 178 3.65 32.59 3.37
N SER A 179 3.81 31.91 2.25
CA SER A 179 4.08 32.49 0.93
C SER A 179 3.76 31.52 -0.18
N VAL A 180 3.74 31.98 -1.42
CA VAL A 180 3.62 31.14 -2.61
C VAL A 180 4.78 31.44 -3.53
N THR A 181 5.55 30.41 -3.92
CA THR A 181 6.68 30.52 -4.83
C THR A 181 6.37 29.81 -6.15
N ALA A 182 6.83 30.38 -7.25
CA ALA A 182 6.73 29.73 -8.57
C ALA A 182 7.98 28.88 -8.81
N GLN A 183 7.81 27.57 -8.96
CA GLN A 183 8.91 26.65 -9.30
C GLN A 183 8.81 26.24 -10.77
N VAL A 184 9.96 26.29 -11.46
CA VAL A 184 10.05 25.87 -12.85
C VAL A 184 10.59 24.44 -12.93
N GLY A 185 9.78 23.52 -13.42
CA GLY A 185 10.21 22.14 -13.65
C GLY A 185 11.15 22.01 -14.85
N ARG A 186 11.83 20.87 -14.97
CA ARG A 186 12.78 20.58 -16.07
C ARG A 186 12.19 20.77 -17.48
N THR A 187 10.89 20.64 -17.64
CA THR A 187 10.18 20.82 -18.90
C THR A 187 9.69 22.25 -19.15
N GLY A 188 10.08 23.23 -18.31
CA GLY A 188 9.62 24.60 -18.37
C GLY A 188 8.23 24.85 -17.74
N LYS A 189 7.57 23.82 -17.20
CA LYS A 189 6.28 23.96 -16.51
C LYS A 189 6.47 24.72 -15.22
N ILE A 190 5.72 25.81 -15.06
CA ILE A 190 5.65 26.59 -13.82
C ILE A 190 4.59 25.97 -12.90
N THR A 191 4.98 25.65 -11.67
CA THR A 191 4.10 25.11 -10.64
C THR A 191 4.14 26.03 -9.44
N PRO A 192 2.99 26.60 -9.00
CA PRO A 192 2.94 27.33 -7.73
C PRO A 192 3.12 26.34 -6.58
N VAL A 193 3.94 26.70 -5.61
CA VAL A 193 4.19 25.91 -4.39
C VAL A 193 3.91 26.83 -3.19
N ALA A 194 2.97 26.40 -2.35
CA ALA A 194 2.70 27.09 -1.09
C ALA A 194 3.75 26.69 -0.04
N GLU A 195 4.42 27.66 0.57
CA GLU A 195 5.22 27.48 1.78
C GLU A 195 4.28 27.57 2.98
N LEU A 196 4.30 26.56 3.83
CA LEU A 196 3.34 26.37 4.92
C LEU A 196 4.02 26.53 6.28
N GLU A 197 3.26 26.94 7.26
CA GLU A 197 3.67 26.76 8.65
C GLU A 197 3.87 25.25 8.90
N PRO A 198 5.03 24.84 9.51
CA PRO A 198 5.31 23.41 9.74
C PRO A 198 4.17 22.73 10.47
N THR A 199 3.55 21.73 9.84
CA THR A 199 2.36 21.05 10.37
C THR A 199 2.53 19.54 10.30
N GLN A 200 2.26 18.86 11.40
CA GLN A 200 2.27 17.40 11.45
C GLN A 200 0.99 16.87 10.80
N LEU A 201 1.15 15.95 9.83
CA LEU A 201 0.05 15.26 9.17
C LEU A 201 0.50 13.88 8.74
N SER A 202 -0.22 12.84 9.13
CA SER A 202 0.06 11.44 8.75
C SER A 202 1.52 11.01 8.95
N GLY A 203 2.14 11.42 10.08
CA GLY A 203 3.52 11.07 10.43
C GLY A 203 4.61 11.81 9.67
N ALA A 204 4.26 12.85 8.95
CA ALA A 204 5.21 13.71 8.27
C ALA A 204 5.02 15.17 8.65
N THR A 205 6.12 15.93 8.74
CA THR A 205 6.05 17.37 8.86
C THR A 205 5.94 17.98 7.46
N ILE A 206 4.81 18.60 7.19
CA ILE A 206 4.53 19.24 5.90
C ILE A 206 4.94 20.70 5.97
N TYR A 207 5.79 21.12 5.04
CA TYR A 207 6.26 22.50 4.89
C TYR A 207 5.77 23.14 3.59
N ARG A 208 5.32 22.32 2.64
CA ARG A 208 4.98 22.75 1.28
C ARG A 208 3.81 21.95 0.71
N ALA A 209 3.00 22.60 -0.11
CA ALA A 209 1.92 21.99 -0.86
C ALA A 209 1.82 22.58 -2.28
#